data_2d9ed827588c6ef8394538c9bf0f6cc4
#
_entry.id   2d9ed827588c6ef8394538c9bf0f6cc4
#
_cell.length_a   1.000
_cell.length_b   1.000
_cell.length_c   1.000
_cell.angle_alpha   90.00
_cell.angle_beta   90.00
_cell.angle_gamma   90.00
#
_symmetry.space_group_name_H-M   'P 1'
#
loop_
_entity.id
_entity.type
_entity.pdbx_description
1 polymer ?
#
loop_
_entity_poly.entity_id
_entity_poly.type
_entity_poly.pdbx_seq_one_letter_code
_entity_poly.pdbx_strand_id
1 'polypeptide(L)'
;IMDNVFYCQSAMDGVNIMGQLMDSAKRSVFLKENRKQLLREYQRAKGIQAEKDKLLQTLPRRKVSFRHHEVPSEGYGIHKVEFKLHKLAASMDKKSLYSLNWKFGKKSSWVLKGVTLQQLQDLQKTWIEKAEQNGWIVPKARFALFPAQSDGDEVIICDPQNREKELARIRFDVCIGKGRKDIFSVGQYFHTKASGQWDVIGLQITTAGNKVEAGVEGFKAQNDSESALYLQGLSDRVAEDLAEYIHQLLRHGSGTKKDYRGQRYSPGYPAITDLSYNR
;
A
#
# COMPACT_ATOMS: atom_id res chain seq x y z
N ILE A 1 2.93 0.34 30.29
CA ILE A 1 4.16 0.71 29.53
C ILE A 1 5.16 -0.37 29.86
N MET A 2 5.66 -1.04 28.83
CA MET A 2 6.72 -2.05 29.01
C MET A 2 8.01 -1.31 29.37
N ASP A 3 8.54 -1.54 30.56
CA ASP A 3 9.87 -1.10 30.92
C ASP A 3 10.90 -1.88 30.08
N ASN A 4 11.95 -1.23 29.60
CA ASN A 4 13.03 -1.82 28.79
C ASN A 4 12.71 -2.06 27.29
N VAL A 5 11.74 -1.37 26.72
CA VAL A 5 11.54 -1.31 25.27
C VAL A 5 12.11 0.00 24.73
N PHE A 6 12.92 -0.10 23.68
CA PHE A 6 13.57 1.04 23.03
C PHE A 6 13.23 1.06 21.56
N TYR A 7 12.77 2.21 21.07
CA TYR A 7 12.52 2.42 19.66
C TYR A 7 13.75 3.04 19.00
N CYS A 8 14.29 2.38 18.01
CA CYS A 8 15.44 2.85 17.24
C CYS A 8 14.97 3.29 15.84
N GLN A 9 15.21 4.52 15.45
CA GLN A 9 14.92 5.01 14.10
C GLN A 9 15.97 4.55 13.08
N SER A 10 17.16 4.21 13.56
CA SER A 10 18.29 3.76 12.75
C SER A 10 19.12 2.72 13.51
N ALA A 11 19.95 1.98 12.76
CA ALA A 11 20.92 1.06 13.36
C ALA A 11 21.87 1.80 14.33
N MET A 12 22.24 3.05 14.01
CA MET A 12 23.13 3.86 14.84
C MET A 12 22.48 4.25 16.18
N ASP A 13 21.16 4.49 16.17
CA ASP A 13 20.42 4.71 17.43
C ASP A 13 20.48 3.46 18.31
N GLY A 14 20.37 2.28 17.71
CA GLY A 14 20.51 1.01 18.41
C GLY A 14 21.89 0.86 19.06
N VAL A 15 22.95 1.18 18.35
CA VAL A 15 24.33 1.17 18.88
C VAL A 15 24.48 2.15 20.04
N ASN A 16 23.96 3.37 19.91
CA ASN A 16 24.03 4.39 20.94
C ASN A 16 23.25 3.98 22.20
N ILE A 17 22.04 3.42 22.04
CA ILE A 17 21.22 2.91 23.12
C ILE A 17 21.95 1.77 23.85
N MET A 18 22.51 0.81 23.10
CA MET A 18 23.28 -0.28 23.70
C MET A 18 24.50 0.23 24.43
N GLY A 19 25.23 1.21 23.88
CA GLY A 19 26.37 1.85 24.57
C GLY A 19 25.98 2.45 25.92
N GLN A 20 24.81 3.10 26.00
CA GLN A 20 24.31 3.66 27.26
C GLN A 20 23.82 2.59 28.24
N LEU A 21 23.23 1.51 27.75
CA LEU A 21 22.79 0.38 28.58
C LEU A 21 23.94 -0.45 29.14
N MET A 22 25.04 -0.55 28.42
CA MET A 22 26.25 -1.28 28.85
C MET A 22 27.13 -0.47 29.80
N ASP A 23 27.01 0.86 29.81
CA ASP A 23 27.74 1.72 30.73
C ASP A 23 27.02 1.77 32.10
N SER A 24 27.61 1.12 33.09
CA SER A 24 27.03 1.02 34.45
C SER A 24 26.78 2.37 35.11
N ALA A 25 27.59 3.39 34.79
CA ALA A 25 27.42 4.74 35.32
C ALA A 25 26.26 5.51 34.69
N LYS A 26 25.96 5.25 33.43
CA LYS A 26 24.93 5.96 32.67
C LYS A 26 23.60 5.24 32.64
N ARG A 27 23.61 3.91 32.77
CA ARG A 27 22.45 3.04 32.59
C ARG A 27 21.22 3.48 33.41
N SER A 28 21.39 3.76 34.67
CA SER A 28 20.28 4.10 35.56
C SER A 28 19.62 5.44 35.19
N VAL A 29 20.43 6.43 34.84
CA VAL A 29 19.95 7.74 34.39
C VAL A 29 19.25 7.61 33.03
N PHE A 30 19.85 6.89 32.08
CA PHE A 30 19.28 6.65 30.76
C PHE A 30 17.92 5.94 30.83
N LEU A 31 17.81 4.87 31.62
CA LEU A 31 16.52 4.16 31.81
C LEU A 31 15.44 5.07 32.40
N LYS A 32 15.79 5.91 33.36
CA LYS A 32 14.86 6.86 33.95
C LYS A 32 14.38 7.93 32.97
N GLU A 33 15.28 8.44 32.14
CA GLU A 33 14.94 9.41 31.10
C GLU A 33 14.11 8.79 30.00
N ASN A 34 14.49 7.60 29.53
CA ASN A 34 13.72 6.86 28.52
C ASN A 34 12.28 6.60 29.01
N ARG A 35 12.10 6.14 30.24
CA ARG A 35 10.76 5.95 30.83
C ARG A 35 9.95 7.24 30.86
N LYS A 36 10.57 8.36 31.22
CA LYS A 36 9.93 9.68 31.23
C LYS A 36 9.52 10.12 29.82
N GLN A 37 10.35 9.86 28.81
CA GLN A 37 10.05 10.13 27.42
C GLN A 37 8.90 9.27 26.92
N LEU A 38 8.93 7.95 27.14
CA LEU A 38 7.85 7.03 26.77
C LEU A 38 6.51 7.41 27.39
N LEU A 39 6.50 7.85 28.65
CA LEU A 39 5.29 8.34 29.32
C LEU A 39 4.72 9.59 28.63
N ARG A 40 5.57 10.53 28.23
CA ARG A 40 5.15 11.73 27.49
C ARG A 40 4.57 11.37 26.13
N GLU A 41 5.23 10.48 25.41
CA GLU A 41 4.78 10.02 24.10
C GLU A 41 3.44 9.27 24.20
N TYR A 42 3.29 8.42 25.22
CA TYR A 42 2.03 7.72 25.50
C TYR A 42 0.88 8.70 25.81
N GLN A 43 1.13 9.70 26.66
CA GLN A 43 0.11 10.72 26.96
C GLN A 43 -0.27 11.54 25.73
N ARG A 44 0.73 11.89 24.90
CA ARG A 44 0.51 12.58 23.62
C ARG A 44 -0.33 11.72 22.68
N ALA A 45 0.00 10.44 22.53
CA ALA A 45 -0.75 9.51 21.69
C ALA A 45 -2.19 9.35 22.17
N LYS A 46 -2.42 9.23 23.50
CA LYS A 46 -3.77 9.24 24.08
C LYS A 46 -4.55 10.52 23.76
N GLY A 47 -3.91 11.67 23.86
CA GLY A 47 -4.53 12.96 23.53
C GLY A 47 -4.95 13.03 22.06
N ILE A 48 -4.08 12.59 21.15
CA ILE A 48 -4.37 12.52 19.71
C ILE A 48 -5.55 11.56 19.43
N GLN A 49 -5.57 10.41 20.10
CA GLN A 49 -6.66 9.44 19.94
C GLN A 49 -7.99 10.00 20.46
N ALA A 50 -7.99 10.62 21.64
CA ALA A 50 -9.20 11.25 22.20
C ALA A 50 -9.74 12.38 21.29
N GLU A 51 -8.85 13.19 20.71
CA GLU A 51 -9.24 14.21 19.74
C GLU A 51 -9.87 13.57 18.46
N LYS A 52 -9.24 12.50 17.96
CA LYS A 52 -9.76 11.74 16.82
C LYS A 52 -11.16 11.19 17.13
N ASP A 53 -11.34 10.55 18.27
CA ASP A 53 -12.62 9.97 18.67
C ASP A 53 -13.71 11.03 18.81
N LYS A 54 -13.37 12.20 19.36
CA LYS A 54 -14.27 13.35 19.44
C LYS A 54 -14.68 13.82 18.03
N LEU A 55 -13.73 13.95 17.11
CA LEU A 55 -14.02 14.38 15.74
C LEU A 55 -14.90 13.35 15.02
N LEU A 56 -14.67 12.06 15.20
CA LEU A 56 -15.51 11.01 14.61
C LEU A 56 -16.95 11.04 15.13
N GLN A 57 -17.18 11.53 16.35
CA GLN A 57 -18.54 11.66 16.94
C GLN A 57 -19.23 12.96 16.59
N THR A 58 -18.49 14.04 16.33
CA THR A 58 -19.05 15.39 16.20
C THR A 58 -19.13 15.90 14.78
N LEU A 59 -18.28 15.42 13.88
CA LEU A 59 -18.29 15.87 12.50
C LEU A 59 -19.43 15.24 11.68
N PRO A 60 -20.03 16.00 10.75
CA PRO A 60 -21.06 15.47 9.87
C PRO A 60 -20.50 14.45 8.89
N ARG A 61 -21.31 13.47 8.49
CA ARG A 61 -21.02 12.58 7.39
C ARG A 61 -20.92 13.33 6.07
N ARG A 62 -19.90 12.99 5.27
CA ARG A 62 -19.72 13.56 3.92
C ARG A 62 -20.93 13.28 3.05
N LYS A 63 -21.42 14.28 2.36
CA LYS A 63 -22.43 14.10 1.33
C LYS A 63 -21.75 13.53 0.07
N VAL A 64 -22.23 12.41 -0.42
CA VAL A 64 -21.72 11.75 -1.62
C VAL A 64 -22.78 11.82 -2.71
N SER A 65 -22.37 12.16 -3.93
CA SER A 65 -23.22 12.05 -5.11
C SER A 65 -22.87 10.77 -5.86
N PHE A 66 -23.87 9.96 -6.14
CA PHE A 66 -23.71 8.75 -6.93
C PHE A 66 -23.69 9.07 -8.42
N ARG A 67 -22.86 8.35 -9.16
CA ARG A 67 -22.89 8.33 -10.62
C ARG A 67 -23.07 6.89 -11.03
N HIS A 68 -23.89 6.66 -12.04
CA HIS A 68 -23.99 5.35 -12.64
C HIS A 68 -22.65 4.98 -13.29
N HIS A 69 -22.15 3.81 -13.00
CA HIS A 69 -20.97 3.23 -13.62
C HIS A 69 -21.39 1.96 -14.36
N GLU A 70 -21.01 1.88 -15.61
CA GLU A 70 -21.18 0.64 -16.37
C GLU A 70 -20.23 -0.44 -15.83
N VAL A 71 -20.66 -1.68 -15.93
CA VAL A 71 -19.77 -2.82 -15.66
C VAL A 71 -18.64 -2.79 -16.69
N PRO A 72 -17.37 -2.89 -16.27
CA PRO A 72 -16.25 -2.96 -17.20
C PRO A 72 -16.45 -4.04 -18.27
N SER A 73 -15.86 -3.84 -19.46
CA SER A 73 -15.98 -4.74 -20.61
C SER A 73 -15.56 -6.19 -20.33
N GLU A 74 -14.71 -6.39 -19.34
CA GLU A 74 -14.28 -7.70 -18.86
C GLU A 74 -15.42 -8.51 -18.24
N GLY A 75 -16.49 -7.82 -17.78
CA GLY A 75 -17.64 -8.45 -17.15
C GLY A 75 -17.35 -8.90 -15.71
N TYR A 76 -18.39 -9.43 -15.07
CA TYR A 76 -18.27 -9.99 -13.72
C TYR A 76 -17.47 -11.28 -13.71
N GLY A 77 -16.85 -11.60 -12.57
CA GLY A 77 -16.12 -12.83 -12.32
C GLY A 77 -14.62 -12.60 -12.13
N ILE A 78 -13.87 -13.70 -12.15
CA ILE A 78 -12.42 -13.71 -11.89
C ILE A 78 -11.66 -13.75 -13.22
N HIS A 79 -10.74 -12.81 -13.39
CA HIS A 79 -9.91 -12.66 -14.57
C HIS A 79 -8.44 -12.84 -14.21
N LYS A 80 -7.68 -13.49 -15.10
CA LYS A 80 -6.24 -13.71 -14.97
C LYS A 80 -5.52 -12.88 -16.01
N VAL A 81 -4.48 -12.18 -15.59
CA VAL A 81 -3.64 -11.39 -16.47
C VAL A 81 -2.18 -11.74 -16.23
N GLU A 82 -1.45 -12.02 -17.29
CA GLU A 82 -0.01 -12.25 -17.27
C GLU A 82 0.69 -11.15 -18.08
N PHE A 83 1.79 -10.66 -17.55
CA PHE A 83 2.55 -9.59 -18.15
C PHE A 83 3.99 -10.02 -18.41
N LYS A 84 4.56 -9.47 -19.48
CA LYS A 84 6.00 -9.50 -19.67
C LYS A 84 6.60 -8.30 -18.95
N LEU A 85 7.66 -8.52 -18.18
CA LEU A 85 8.28 -7.50 -17.34
C LEU A 85 8.70 -6.26 -18.14
N HIS A 86 9.32 -6.45 -19.31
CA HIS A 86 9.75 -5.33 -20.17
C HIS A 86 8.57 -4.46 -20.68
N LYS A 87 7.36 -5.03 -20.85
CA LYS A 87 6.17 -4.26 -21.22
C LYS A 87 5.69 -3.38 -20.06
N LEU A 88 5.68 -3.93 -18.85
CA LEU A 88 5.33 -3.18 -17.66
C LEU A 88 6.36 -2.08 -17.35
N ALA A 89 7.63 -2.35 -17.59
CA ALA A 89 8.73 -1.42 -17.38
C ALA A 89 8.61 -0.12 -18.16
N ALA A 90 7.94 -0.13 -19.32
CA ALA A 90 7.73 1.07 -20.15
C ALA A 90 6.87 2.13 -19.43
N SER A 91 5.90 1.70 -18.60
CA SER A 91 4.99 2.57 -17.82
C SER A 91 5.36 2.70 -16.34
N MET A 92 6.51 2.12 -15.94
CA MET A 92 6.94 2.08 -14.54
C MET A 92 7.15 3.47 -13.93
N ASP A 93 6.74 3.66 -12.68
CA ASP A 93 7.08 4.86 -11.90
C ASP A 93 8.58 4.88 -11.54
N LYS A 94 9.37 5.40 -12.50
CA LYS A 94 10.83 5.52 -12.38
C LYS A 94 11.25 6.38 -11.19
N LYS A 95 10.46 7.40 -10.84
CA LYS A 95 10.77 8.27 -9.72
C LYS A 95 10.74 7.49 -8.40
N SER A 96 9.70 6.72 -8.16
CA SER A 96 9.59 5.89 -6.97
C SER A 96 10.61 4.77 -6.97
N LEU A 97 10.85 4.12 -8.11
CA LEU A 97 11.90 3.10 -8.23
C LEU A 97 13.25 3.63 -7.76
N TYR A 98 13.72 4.73 -8.34
CA TYR A 98 15.06 5.26 -8.04
C TYR A 98 15.14 5.86 -6.64
N SER A 99 14.12 6.66 -6.23
CA SER A 99 14.20 7.39 -4.97
C SER A 99 13.89 6.56 -3.75
N LEU A 100 12.84 5.73 -3.81
CA LEU A 100 12.32 4.99 -2.66
C LEU A 100 12.84 3.55 -2.62
N ASN A 101 12.70 2.81 -3.72
CA ASN A 101 13.06 1.41 -3.75
C ASN A 101 14.58 1.22 -3.80
N TRP A 102 15.30 1.92 -4.70
CA TRP A 102 16.74 1.82 -4.85
C TRP A 102 17.55 2.81 -4.01
N LYS A 103 16.88 3.57 -3.13
CA LYS A 103 17.50 4.46 -2.12
C LYS A 103 18.43 5.55 -2.67
N PHE A 104 18.31 5.93 -3.95
CA PHE A 104 19.07 7.07 -4.47
C PHE A 104 18.58 8.42 -3.92
N GLY A 105 17.37 8.48 -3.35
CA GLY A 105 16.79 9.68 -2.79
C GLY A 105 16.18 10.63 -3.82
N LYS A 106 16.06 11.91 -3.49
CA LYS A 106 15.49 12.93 -4.39
C LYS A 106 16.48 13.25 -5.52
N LYS A 107 15.96 13.77 -6.65
CA LYS A 107 16.79 14.15 -7.81
C LYS A 107 17.98 15.06 -7.45
N SER A 108 17.82 15.98 -6.51
CA SER A 108 18.92 16.80 -5.97
C SER A 108 20.03 15.99 -5.28
N SER A 109 19.68 14.83 -4.71
CA SER A 109 20.66 13.94 -4.06
C SER A 109 21.46 13.11 -5.06
N TRP A 110 20.95 12.89 -6.29
CA TRP A 110 21.69 12.18 -7.33
C TRP A 110 22.92 12.96 -7.78
N VAL A 111 22.75 14.27 -7.97
CA VAL A 111 23.85 15.17 -8.34
C VAL A 111 24.97 15.13 -7.29
N LEU A 112 24.61 15.14 -5.99
CA LEU A 112 25.57 15.04 -4.89
C LEU A 112 26.31 13.69 -4.86
N LYS A 113 25.68 12.64 -5.38
CA LYS A 113 26.28 11.30 -5.49
C LYS A 113 26.97 11.07 -6.84
N GLY A 114 27.02 12.07 -7.73
CA GLY A 114 27.59 11.95 -9.07
C GLY A 114 26.81 11.02 -10.01
N VAL A 115 25.54 10.71 -9.70
CA VAL A 115 24.71 9.81 -10.50
C VAL A 115 23.81 10.60 -11.44
N THR A 116 23.83 10.28 -12.72
CA THR A 116 22.98 10.89 -13.75
C THR A 116 21.68 10.09 -13.95
N LEU A 117 20.67 10.76 -14.52
CA LEU A 117 19.43 10.08 -14.90
C LEU A 117 19.68 8.96 -15.91
N GLN A 118 20.59 9.17 -16.85
CA GLN A 118 20.95 8.16 -17.84
C GLN A 118 21.50 6.90 -17.18
N GLN A 119 22.42 7.04 -16.25
CA GLN A 119 22.97 5.90 -15.50
C GLN A 119 21.89 5.12 -14.74
N LEU A 120 20.90 5.81 -14.15
CA LEU A 120 19.78 5.13 -13.49
C LEU A 120 18.88 4.39 -14.49
N GLN A 121 18.67 4.94 -15.68
CA GLN A 121 17.92 4.28 -16.74
C GLN A 121 18.65 3.05 -17.29
N ASP A 122 19.95 3.14 -17.46
CA ASP A 122 20.79 2.01 -17.90
C ASP A 122 20.83 0.91 -16.83
N LEU A 123 20.94 1.29 -15.56
CA LEU A 123 20.82 0.38 -14.42
C LEU A 123 19.46 -0.32 -14.40
N GLN A 124 18.35 0.43 -14.60
CA GLN A 124 17.01 -0.13 -14.68
C GLN A 124 16.91 -1.14 -15.82
N LYS A 125 17.39 -0.81 -17.01
CA LYS A 125 17.38 -1.70 -18.15
C LYS A 125 18.14 -2.99 -17.86
N THR A 126 19.34 -2.87 -17.31
CA THR A 126 20.18 -4.02 -16.91
C THR A 126 19.47 -4.93 -15.93
N TRP A 127 18.81 -4.37 -14.91
CA TRP A 127 18.11 -5.17 -13.89
C TRP A 127 16.82 -5.82 -14.43
N ILE A 128 16.10 -5.18 -15.35
CA ILE A 128 14.97 -5.78 -16.04
C ILE A 128 15.42 -6.99 -16.86
N GLU A 129 16.48 -6.84 -17.66
CA GLU A 129 17.04 -7.91 -18.48
C GLU A 129 17.52 -9.08 -17.62
N LYS A 130 18.29 -8.82 -16.55
CA LYS A 130 18.73 -9.84 -15.59
C LYS A 130 17.56 -10.56 -14.94
N ALA A 131 16.53 -9.82 -14.51
CA ALA A 131 15.37 -10.40 -13.84
C ALA A 131 14.54 -11.29 -14.79
N GLU A 132 14.40 -10.92 -16.07
CA GLU A 132 13.73 -11.75 -17.07
C GLU A 132 14.57 -13.00 -17.40
N GLN A 133 15.86 -12.86 -17.68
CA GLN A 133 16.75 -13.97 -18.04
C GLN A 133 16.82 -15.05 -16.96
N ASN A 134 16.85 -14.65 -15.70
CA ASN A 134 16.90 -15.58 -14.57
C ASN A 134 15.50 -16.03 -14.10
N GLY A 135 14.44 -15.45 -14.66
CA GLY A 135 13.07 -15.75 -14.27
C GLY A 135 12.76 -15.37 -12.81
N TRP A 136 13.49 -14.39 -12.25
CA TRP A 136 13.26 -13.94 -10.87
C TRP A 136 11.94 -13.19 -10.75
N ILE A 137 11.64 -12.31 -11.72
CA ILE A 137 10.42 -11.51 -11.76
C ILE A 137 9.54 -11.98 -12.90
N VAL A 138 8.36 -12.50 -12.55
CA VAL A 138 7.32 -12.93 -13.48
C VAL A 138 6.00 -12.29 -13.04
N PRO A 139 5.68 -11.09 -13.56
CA PRO A 139 4.51 -10.34 -13.11
C PRO A 139 3.22 -11.09 -13.44
N LYS A 140 2.37 -11.26 -12.44
CA LYS A 140 1.03 -11.87 -12.59
C LYS A 140 0.01 -11.09 -11.80
N ALA A 141 -1.20 -10.98 -12.34
CA ALA A 141 -2.33 -10.43 -11.64
C ALA A 141 -3.56 -11.31 -11.78
N ARG A 142 -4.40 -11.29 -10.74
CA ARG A 142 -5.80 -11.68 -10.83
C ARG A 142 -6.64 -10.50 -10.34
N PHE A 143 -7.70 -10.23 -11.02
CA PHE A 143 -8.73 -9.33 -10.54
C PHE A 143 -10.09 -9.97 -10.67
N ALA A 144 -11.03 -9.48 -9.90
CA ALA A 144 -12.40 -9.95 -9.93
C ALA A 144 -13.35 -8.76 -9.83
N LEU A 145 -14.44 -8.83 -10.56
CA LEU A 145 -15.52 -7.85 -10.55
C LEU A 145 -16.77 -8.49 -9.99
N PHE A 146 -17.38 -7.85 -9.01
CA PHE A 146 -18.60 -8.33 -8.37
C PHE A 146 -19.63 -7.21 -8.25
N PRO A 147 -20.93 -7.56 -8.31
CA PRO A 147 -21.98 -6.64 -7.88
C PRO A 147 -21.83 -6.35 -6.38
N ALA A 148 -22.01 -5.09 -6.02
CA ALA A 148 -21.85 -4.65 -4.64
C ALA A 148 -22.91 -3.62 -4.25
N GLN A 149 -23.25 -3.62 -2.96
CA GLN A 149 -24.08 -2.61 -2.31
C GLN A 149 -23.49 -2.27 -0.95
N SER A 150 -23.91 -1.17 -0.36
CA SER A 150 -23.50 -0.82 1.00
C SER A 150 -24.57 -1.08 2.04
N ASP A 151 -24.10 -1.36 3.26
CA ASP A 151 -24.88 -1.40 4.48
C ASP A 151 -24.11 -0.60 5.54
N GLY A 152 -24.39 0.69 5.64
CA GLY A 152 -23.61 1.62 6.46
C GLY A 152 -22.17 1.78 6.00
N ASP A 153 -21.22 1.33 6.82
CA ASP A 153 -19.79 1.37 6.54
C ASP A 153 -19.26 0.06 5.93
N GLU A 154 -20.14 -0.90 5.67
CA GLU A 154 -19.81 -2.17 5.04
C GLU A 154 -20.16 -2.16 3.57
N VAL A 155 -19.36 -2.84 2.76
CA VAL A 155 -19.67 -3.15 1.36
C VAL A 155 -19.95 -4.63 1.27
N ILE A 156 -21.16 -4.96 0.80
CA ILE A 156 -21.65 -6.32 0.58
C ILE A 156 -21.27 -6.71 -0.84
N ILE A 157 -20.58 -7.81 -0.97
CA ILE A 157 -20.15 -8.39 -2.25
C ILE A 157 -21.07 -9.56 -2.56
N CYS A 158 -21.71 -9.53 -3.72
CA CYS A 158 -22.71 -10.50 -4.10
C CYS A 158 -22.29 -11.36 -5.30
N ASP A 159 -22.92 -12.52 -5.41
CA ASP A 159 -22.72 -13.43 -6.52
C ASP A 159 -23.26 -12.81 -7.83
N PRO A 160 -22.45 -12.74 -8.91
CA PRO A 160 -22.89 -12.19 -10.19
C PRO A 160 -24.09 -12.92 -10.80
N GLN A 161 -24.26 -14.21 -10.53
CA GLN A 161 -25.33 -15.04 -11.07
C GLN A 161 -26.57 -15.02 -10.17
N ASN A 162 -26.39 -14.77 -8.88
CA ASN A 162 -27.47 -14.65 -7.92
C ASN A 162 -27.17 -13.52 -6.93
N ARG A 163 -27.61 -12.31 -7.26
CA ARG A 163 -27.34 -11.11 -6.47
C ARG A 163 -27.92 -11.11 -5.06
N GLU A 164 -28.88 -11.99 -4.78
CA GLU A 164 -29.39 -12.22 -3.42
C GLU A 164 -28.39 -12.97 -2.53
N LYS A 165 -27.46 -13.69 -3.15
CA LYS A 165 -26.44 -14.46 -2.44
C LYS A 165 -25.23 -13.57 -2.12
N GLU A 166 -25.09 -13.26 -0.86
CA GLU A 166 -23.90 -12.59 -0.32
C GLU A 166 -22.71 -13.56 -0.32
N LEU A 167 -21.57 -13.12 -0.87
CA LEU A 167 -20.31 -13.86 -0.87
C LEU A 167 -19.38 -13.41 0.24
N ALA A 168 -19.34 -12.09 0.51
CA ALA A 168 -18.46 -11.49 1.52
C ALA A 168 -18.94 -10.11 1.92
N ARG A 169 -18.41 -9.61 3.05
CA ARG A 169 -18.52 -8.21 3.48
C ARG A 169 -17.14 -7.66 3.77
N ILE A 170 -16.93 -6.42 3.38
CA ILE A 170 -15.75 -5.66 3.74
C ILE A 170 -16.19 -4.46 4.57
N ARG A 171 -15.74 -4.38 5.80
CA ARG A 171 -15.95 -3.22 6.64
C ARG A 171 -14.88 -2.18 6.39
N PHE A 172 -15.30 -0.96 6.11
CA PHE A 172 -14.42 0.18 5.92
C PHE A 172 -14.42 1.08 7.16
N ASP A 173 -13.24 1.46 7.60
CA ASP A 173 -13.09 2.36 8.72
C ASP A 173 -13.58 3.77 8.37
N VAL A 174 -14.12 4.45 9.38
CA VAL A 174 -14.52 5.84 9.22
C VAL A 174 -13.29 6.74 9.29
N CYS A 175 -13.07 7.50 8.25
CA CYS A 175 -11.95 8.41 8.11
C CYS A 175 -12.39 9.86 8.31
N ILE A 176 -11.49 10.68 8.89
CA ILE A 176 -11.68 12.13 8.96
C ILE A 176 -11.24 12.75 7.64
N GLY A 177 -12.12 13.52 7.04
CA GLY A 177 -11.87 14.19 5.76
C GLY A 177 -10.78 15.26 5.84
N LYS A 178 -10.22 15.62 4.69
CA LYS A 178 -9.20 16.65 4.59
C LYS A 178 -9.73 17.98 5.16
N GLY A 179 -8.92 18.60 6.01
CA GLY A 179 -9.30 19.84 6.69
C GLY A 179 -10.25 19.65 7.89
N ARG A 180 -10.50 18.40 8.31
CA ARG A 180 -11.34 18.05 9.47
C ARG A 180 -12.75 18.65 9.42
N LYS A 181 -13.37 18.63 8.24
CA LYS A 181 -14.70 19.23 8.00
C LYS A 181 -15.83 18.19 8.00
N ASP A 182 -15.51 16.96 7.70
CA ASP A 182 -16.45 15.85 7.59
C ASP A 182 -15.78 14.54 7.95
N ILE A 183 -16.60 13.50 8.11
CA ILE A 183 -16.17 12.11 8.19
C ILE A 183 -16.77 11.31 7.04
N PHE A 184 -16.08 10.25 6.61
CA PHE A 184 -16.54 9.38 5.56
C PHE A 184 -15.98 7.96 5.71
N SER A 185 -16.70 6.99 5.18
CA SER A 185 -16.16 5.67 4.89
C SER A 185 -16.30 5.34 3.39
N VAL A 186 -15.56 4.35 2.93
CA VAL A 186 -15.66 3.91 1.52
C VAL A 186 -17.05 3.36 1.22
N GLY A 187 -17.71 2.71 2.19
CA GLY A 187 -19.08 2.22 2.04
C GLY A 187 -20.09 3.28 1.55
N GLN A 188 -19.89 4.55 1.95
CA GLN A 188 -20.79 5.64 1.51
C GLN A 188 -20.76 5.93 0.01
N TYR A 189 -19.78 5.42 -0.74
CA TYR A 189 -19.66 5.61 -2.19
C TYR A 189 -20.34 4.50 -3.00
N PHE A 190 -20.95 3.54 -2.32
CA PHE A 190 -21.77 2.50 -2.92
C PHE A 190 -23.26 2.76 -2.64
N HIS A 191 -24.12 2.41 -3.60
CA HIS A 191 -25.55 2.44 -3.40
C HIS A 191 -25.95 1.51 -2.26
N THR A 192 -26.87 1.98 -1.42
CA THR A 192 -27.34 1.17 -0.29
C THR A 192 -28.23 0.02 -0.75
N LYS A 193 -28.27 -1.06 0.02
CA LYS A 193 -29.18 -2.17 -0.23
C LYS A 193 -30.64 -1.71 -0.36
N ALA A 194 -31.04 -0.73 0.45
CA ALA A 194 -32.40 -0.16 0.40
C ALA A 194 -32.73 0.60 -0.89
N SER A 195 -31.73 1.06 -1.66
CA SER A 195 -31.94 1.77 -2.92
C SER A 195 -32.36 0.86 -4.08
N GLY A 196 -32.14 -0.45 -3.97
CA GLY A 196 -32.32 -1.42 -5.04
C GLY A 196 -31.34 -1.29 -6.21
N GLN A 197 -30.41 -0.33 -6.16
CA GLN A 197 -29.40 -0.13 -7.19
C GLN A 197 -28.12 -0.90 -6.87
N TRP A 198 -27.33 -1.21 -7.89
CA TRP A 198 -26.11 -1.98 -7.77
C TRP A 198 -24.91 -1.21 -8.30
N ASP A 199 -23.82 -1.31 -7.57
CA ASP A 199 -22.51 -0.88 -7.98
C ASP A 199 -21.62 -2.08 -8.32
N VAL A 200 -20.40 -1.78 -8.76
CA VAL A 200 -19.37 -2.79 -9.05
C VAL A 200 -18.20 -2.57 -8.13
N ILE A 201 -17.76 -3.62 -7.44
CA ILE A 201 -16.48 -3.61 -6.74
C ILE A 201 -15.45 -4.43 -7.50
N GLY A 202 -14.24 -3.87 -7.65
CA GLY A 202 -13.09 -4.58 -8.18
C GLY A 202 -12.15 -5.02 -7.05
N LEU A 203 -11.82 -6.30 -7.01
CA LEU A 203 -10.79 -6.87 -6.13
C LEU A 203 -9.60 -7.29 -6.97
N GLN A 204 -8.38 -7.09 -6.47
CA GLN A 204 -7.19 -7.48 -7.22
C GLN A 204 -6.08 -8.02 -6.32
N ILE A 205 -5.33 -8.97 -6.86
CA ILE A 205 -4.08 -9.49 -6.29
C ILE A 205 -3.00 -9.42 -7.36
N THR A 206 -1.86 -8.84 -7.02
CA THR A 206 -0.71 -8.72 -7.92
C THR A 206 0.52 -9.33 -7.26
N THR A 207 1.41 -9.86 -8.08
CA THR A 207 2.70 -10.42 -7.63
C THR A 207 3.77 -10.17 -8.67
N ALA A 208 4.99 -9.96 -8.21
CA ALA A 208 6.17 -9.96 -9.05
C ALA A 208 6.70 -11.38 -9.33
N GLY A 209 6.16 -12.39 -8.67
CA GLY A 209 6.56 -13.78 -8.78
C GLY A 209 7.13 -14.35 -7.48
N ASN A 210 7.36 -15.64 -7.46
CA ASN A 210 7.80 -16.40 -6.27
C ASN A 210 9.31 -16.73 -6.22
N LYS A 211 10.09 -16.27 -7.20
CA LYS A 211 11.54 -16.53 -7.26
C LYS A 211 12.41 -15.33 -6.84
N VAL A 212 11.78 -14.22 -6.54
CA VAL A 212 12.49 -12.99 -6.14
C VAL A 212 13.29 -13.22 -4.86
N GLU A 213 12.67 -13.81 -3.86
CA GLU A 213 13.29 -14.08 -2.55
C GLU A 213 14.56 -14.96 -2.70
N ALA A 214 14.48 -16.02 -3.49
CA ALA A 214 15.66 -16.88 -3.77
C ALA A 214 16.78 -16.10 -4.46
N GLY A 215 16.46 -15.20 -5.40
CA GLY A 215 17.46 -14.33 -6.03
C GLY A 215 18.11 -13.36 -5.05
N VAL A 216 17.30 -12.73 -4.20
CA VAL A 216 17.76 -11.80 -3.15
C VAL A 216 18.67 -12.51 -2.14
N GLU A 217 18.27 -13.67 -1.64
CA GLU A 217 19.08 -14.48 -0.71
C GLU A 217 20.38 -14.96 -1.36
N GLY A 218 20.35 -15.31 -2.65
CA GLY A 218 21.56 -15.67 -3.40
C GLY A 218 22.59 -14.52 -3.44
N PHE A 219 22.16 -13.29 -3.63
CA PHE A 219 23.04 -12.12 -3.56
C PHE A 219 23.55 -11.84 -2.16
N LYS A 220 22.68 -11.94 -1.15
CA LYS A 220 23.10 -11.79 0.26
C LYS A 220 24.14 -12.82 0.68
N ALA A 221 24.00 -14.07 0.27
CA ALA A 221 24.97 -15.12 0.55
C ALA A 221 26.37 -14.83 -0.06
N GLN A 222 26.40 -14.04 -1.14
CA GLN A 222 27.63 -13.57 -1.78
C GLN A 222 28.14 -12.23 -1.21
N ASN A 223 27.52 -11.71 -0.13
CA ASN A 223 27.76 -10.37 0.42
C ASN A 223 27.49 -9.22 -0.58
N ASP A 224 26.70 -9.46 -1.62
CA ASP A 224 26.29 -8.45 -2.60
C ASP A 224 24.94 -7.82 -2.20
N SER A 225 25.00 -6.98 -1.17
CA SER A 225 23.82 -6.28 -0.64
C SER A 225 23.25 -5.27 -1.64
N GLU A 226 24.04 -4.76 -2.56
CA GLU A 226 23.60 -3.81 -3.56
C GLU A 226 22.71 -4.48 -4.61
N SER A 227 23.14 -5.60 -5.17
CA SER A 227 22.31 -6.40 -6.08
C SER A 227 21.04 -6.92 -5.41
N ALA A 228 21.12 -7.35 -4.15
CA ALA A 228 19.96 -7.72 -3.38
C ALA A 228 18.94 -6.57 -3.26
N LEU A 229 19.40 -5.34 -2.98
CA LEU A 229 18.56 -4.15 -2.92
C LEU A 229 17.92 -3.83 -4.28
N TYR A 230 18.68 -3.93 -5.37
CA TYR A 230 18.15 -3.62 -6.69
C TYR A 230 17.09 -4.62 -7.14
N LEU A 231 17.31 -5.91 -6.92
CA LEU A 231 16.32 -6.94 -7.25
C LEU A 231 15.06 -6.80 -6.40
N GLN A 232 15.19 -6.64 -5.08
CA GLN A 232 14.05 -6.44 -4.19
C GLN A 232 13.28 -5.17 -4.56
N GLY A 233 13.98 -4.06 -4.74
CA GLY A 233 13.35 -2.79 -5.07
C GLY A 233 12.63 -2.79 -6.42
N LEU A 234 13.19 -3.49 -7.42
CA LEU A 234 12.52 -3.70 -8.71
C LEU A 234 11.25 -4.53 -8.55
N SER A 235 11.32 -5.61 -7.77
CA SER A 235 10.16 -6.47 -7.48
C SER A 235 9.03 -5.71 -6.80
N ASP A 236 9.33 -4.93 -5.78
CA ASP A 236 8.35 -4.13 -5.06
C ASP A 236 7.67 -3.13 -6.02
N ARG A 237 8.47 -2.47 -6.87
CA ARG A 237 7.94 -1.52 -7.83
C ARG A 237 7.06 -2.20 -8.88
N VAL A 238 7.45 -3.37 -9.37
CA VAL A 238 6.67 -4.17 -10.32
C VAL A 238 5.30 -4.53 -9.75
N ALA A 239 5.22 -4.98 -8.49
CA ALA A 239 3.95 -5.32 -7.86
C ALA A 239 3.01 -4.11 -7.74
N GLU A 240 3.55 -2.94 -7.35
CA GLU A 240 2.79 -1.70 -7.22
C GLU A 240 2.31 -1.16 -8.57
N ASP A 241 3.19 -1.15 -9.58
CA ASP A 241 2.84 -0.62 -10.90
C ASP A 241 1.87 -1.55 -11.65
N LEU A 242 1.97 -2.85 -11.41
CA LEU A 242 0.99 -3.81 -11.92
C LEU A 242 -0.38 -3.59 -11.30
N ALA A 243 -0.45 -3.33 -10.00
CA ALA A 243 -1.70 -3.01 -9.33
C ALA A 243 -2.32 -1.71 -9.85
N GLU A 244 -1.50 -0.70 -10.14
CA GLU A 244 -1.97 0.54 -10.74
C GLU A 244 -2.45 0.33 -12.18
N TYR A 245 -1.74 -0.48 -12.96
CA TYR A 245 -2.15 -0.83 -14.31
C TYR A 245 -3.52 -1.52 -14.34
N ILE A 246 -3.75 -2.52 -13.48
CA ILE A 246 -5.05 -3.19 -13.36
C ILE A 246 -6.14 -2.18 -12.97
N HIS A 247 -5.86 -1.30 -12.02
CA HIS A 247 -6.81 -0.27 -11.61
C HIS A 247 -7.17 0.66 -12.78
N GLN A 248 -6.20 1.08 -13.59
CA GLN A 248 -6.44 1.89 -14.77
C GLN A 248 -7.24 1.13 -15.85
N LEU A 249 -6.92 -0.15 -16.09
CA LEU A 249 -7.65 -1.01 -17.02
C LEU A 249 -9.14 -1.06 -16.67
N LEU A 250 -9.47 -1.35 -15.40
CA LEU A 250 -10.84 -1.42 -14.93
C LEU A 250 -11.57 -0.08 -15.02
N ARG A 251 -10.87 1.02 -14.77
CA ARG A 251 -11.43 2.37 -14.89
C ARG A 251 -11.71 2.77 -16.34
N HIS A 252 -10.83 2.43 -17.25
CA HIS A 252 -11.02 2.71 -18.68
C HIS A 252 -12.14 1.87 -19.29
N GLY A 253 -12.27 0.61 -18.90
CA GLY A 253 -13.35 -0.29 -19.31
C GLY A 253 -14.75 0.21 -18.89
N SER A 254 -14.87 0.99 -17.82
CA SER A 254 -16.14 1.59 -17.36
C SER A 254 -16.51 2.92 -18.05
N GLY A 255 -15.89 3.29 -19.17
CA GLY A 255 -16.24 4.48 -19.96
C GLY A 255 -15.82 5.83 -19.38
N THR A 256 -15.13 5.86 -18.24
CA THR A 256 -14.80 7.10 -17.52
C THR A 256 -13.48 7.74 -17.94
N LYS A 257 -13.28 7.96 -19.22
CA LYS A 257 -12.00 8.48 -19.79
C LYS A 257 -11.54 9.86 -19.30
N LYS A 258 -12.42 10.68 -18.75
CA LYS A 258 -12.05 12.08 -18.34
C LYS A 258 -12.04 12.34 -16.84
N ASP A 259 -12.69 11.50 -16.04
CA ASP A 259 -12.79 11.69 -14.60
C ASP A 259 -12.22 10.45 -13.90
N TYR A 260 -10.89 10.33 -13.83
CA TYR A 260 -10.24 9.30 -13.04
C TYR A 260 -10.66 9.49 -11.56
N ARG A 261 -11.81 8.92 -11.24
CA ARG A 261 -12.35 8.84 -9.88
C ARG A 261 -12.33 7.41 -9.44
N GLY A 262 -11.71 7.18 -8.36
CA GLY A 262 -11.58 5.89 -7.73
C GLY A 262 -10.20 5.76 -7.14
N GLN A 263 -10.12 4.98 -6.11
CA GLN A 263 -8.91 4.79 -5.34
C GLN A 263 -8.74 3.30 -5.09
N ARG A 264 -7.49 2.84 -5.12
CA ARG A 264 -7.16 1.52 -4.60
C ARG A 264 -7.06 1.61 -3.09
N TYR A 265 -7.64 0.65 -2.42
CA TYR A 265 -7.51 0.47 -0.98
C TYR A 265 -6.86 -0.88 -0.72
N SER A 266 -5.97 -0.93 0.25
CA SER A 266 -5.35 -2.17 0.71
C SER A 266 -5.57 -2.30 2.21
N PRO A 267 -5.75 -3.54 2.72
CA PRO A 267 -5.74 -3.79 4.16
C PRO A 267 -4.45 -3.29 4.81
N GLY A 268 -4.55 -2.77 6.04
CA GLY A 268 -3.46 -2.12 6.75
C GLY A 268 -3.35 -0.61 6.56
N TYR A 269 -4.13 -0.01 5.65
CA TYR A 269 -4.22 1.43 5.47
C TYR A 269 -5.45 2.02 6.18
N PRO A 270 -5.52 3.36 6.38
CA PRO A 270 -6.55 3.98 7.23
C PRO A 270 -8.00 3.67 6.88
N ALA A 271 -8.30 3.32 5.63
CA ALA A 271 -9.66 2.96 5.21
C ALA A 271 -10.04 1.50 5.50
N ILE A 272 -9.05 0.63 5.69
CA ILE A 272 -9.20 -0.79 6.04
C ILE A 272 -8.04 -1.14 6.96
N THR A 273 -8.17 -0.91 8.26
CA THR A 273 -7.08 -1.16 9.22
C THR A 273 -6.91 -2.65 9.54
N ASP A 274 -7.95 -3.44 9.31
CA ASP A 274 -7.94 -4.88 9.56
C ASP A 274 -7.11 -5.63 8.51
N LEU A 275 -5.99 -6.21 8.95
CA LEU A 275 -5.10 -7.01 8.12
C LEU A 275 -5.63 -8.42 7.82
N SER A 276 -6.71 -8.86 8.48
CA SER A 276 -7.27 -10.19 8.24
C SER A 276 -7.84 -10.37 6.83
N TYR A 277 -8.20 -9.27 6.17
CA TYR A 277 -8.61 -9.28 4.75
C TYR A 277 -7.49 -9.62 3.75
N ASN A 278 -6.24 -9.78 4.21
CA ASN A 278 -5.13 -10.25 3.38
C ASN A 278 -5.01 -11.79 3.34
N ARG A 279 -5.92 -12.51 4.01
CA ARG A 279 -5.89 -13.99 4.13
C ARG A 279 -6.84 -14.69 3.17
#